data_e3361983774211ec0c2c8e733a44bfcb
#
_entry.id   e3361983774211ec0c2c8e733a44bfcb
#
_cell.length_a   1.000
_cell.length_b   1.000
_cell.length_c   1.000
_cell.angle_alpha   90.00
_cell.angle_beta   90.00
_cell.angle_gamma   90.00
#
_symmetry.space_group_name_H-M   'P 1'
#
loop_
_entity.id
_entity.type
_entity.pdbx_description
1 polymer ?
#
loop_
_entity_poly.entity_id
_entity_poly.type
_entity_poly.pdbx_seq_one_letter_code
_entity_poly.pdbx_strand_id
1 'polypeptide(L)'
;MERRDDLWKKSAPLLAALAVYAIAWCDLFLPQPPFALFGASWFAFSAAKGTLRCGFILLVMARWRGIGGFGLGAKGPLPRASDLANGLLVGATAAAAALILALFAALAGAANPLFMSASASIGWKEAALMAASCLATGYSEELYFRYFAVTALGRSGFGPRAAVLVSALLFGGSHTSQGALGIVAASVLALAFSFHAAKGRGIHALALGHALYDFALLAAILR
;
A
#
# COMPACT_ATOMS: atom_id res chain seq x y z
N MET A 1 -10.71 -17.46 34.57
CA MET A 1 -10.85 -16.06 34.16
C MET A 1 -9.57 -15.54 33.53
N GLU A 2 -8.45 -15.69 34.15
CA GLU A 2 -7.11 -15.20 33.69
C GLU A 2 -6.70 -15.68 32.27
N ARG A 3 -6.91 -16.95 31.94
CA ARG A 3 -6.59 -17.54 30.61
C ARG A 3 -7.43 -16.94 29.47
N ARG A 4 -8.64 -16.49 29.76
CA ARG A 4 -9.57 -15.88 28.79
C ARG A 4 -9.19 -14.44 28.51
N ASP A 5 -8.72 -13.71 29.52
CA ASP A 5 -8.25 -12.34 29.39
C ASP A 5 -6.93 -12.26 28.59
N ASP A 6 -6.06 -13.25 28.73
CA ASP A 6 -4.81 -13.34 27.95
C ASP A 6 -5.06 -13.67 26.47
N LEU A 7 -6.02 -14.55 26.18
CA LEU A 7 -6.42 -14.83 24.80
C LEU A 7 -7.01 -13.59 24.12
N TRP A 8 -7.87 -12.85 24.84
CA TRP A 8 -8.46 -11.62 24.31
C TRP A 8 -7.41 -10.55 24.05
N LYS A 9 -6.47 -10.33 24.96
CA LYS A 9 -5.36 -9.37 24.80
C LYS A 9 -4.51 -9.66 23.56
N LYS A 10 -4.34 -10.92 23.16
CA LYS A 10 -3.60 -11.34 21.98
C LYS A 10 -4.43 -11.30 20.69
N SER A 11 -5.71 -11.65 20.75
CA SER A 11 -6.56 -11.70 19.56
C SER A 11 -7.13 -10.34 19.15
N ALA A 12 -7.36 -9.43 20.08
CA ALA A 12 -7.95 -8.12 19.78
C ALA A 12 -7.16 -7.29 18.76
N PRO A 13 -5.81 -7.22 18.83
CA PRO A 13 -5.04 -6.50 17.81
C PRO A 13 -5.16 -7.12 16.40
N LEU A 14 -5.15 -8.45 16.30
CA LEU A 14 -5.35 -9.16 15.04
C LEU A 14 -6.74 -8.89 14.45
N LEU A 15 -7.78 -9.01 15.28
CA LEU A 15 -9.15 -8.71 14.87
C LEU A 15 -9.31 -7.26 14.42
N ALA A 16 -8.68 -6.32 15.13
CA ALA A 16 -8.65 -4.91 14.70
C ALA A 16 -7.95 -4.73 13.36
N ALA A 17 -6.82 -5.40 13.12
CA ALA A 17 -6.16 -5.33 11.83
C ALA A 17 -7.05 -5.86 10.72
N LEU A 18 -7.66 -7.03 10.89
CA LEU A 18 -8.56 -7.62 9.90
C LEU A 18 -9.80 -6.75 9.67
N ALA A 19 -10.39 -6.19 10.72
CA ALA A 19 -11.55 -5.31 10.60
C ALA A 19 -11.21 -4.01 9.85
N VAL A 20 -10.08 -3.37 10.17
CA VAL A 20 -9.62 -2.18 9.45
C VAL A 20 -9.34 -2.51 7.99
N TYR A 21 -8.72 -3.67 7.70
CA TYR A 21 -8.53 -4.13 6.33
C TYR A 21 -9.85 -4.29 5.58
N ALA A 22 -10.79 -5.03 6.16
CA ALA A 22 -12.09 -5.29 5.53
C ALA A 22 -12.88 -3.99 5.25
N ILE A 23 -12.81 -3.01 6.15
CA ILE A 23 -13.47 -1.71 5.96
C ILE A 23 -12.72 -0.84 4.94
N ALA A 24 -11.40 -0.70 5.08
CA ALA A 24 -10.60 0.16 4.20
C ALA A 24 -10.51 -0.35 2.76
N TRP A 25 -10.60 -1.66 2.56
CA TRP A 25 -10.59 -2.32 1.26
C TRP A 25 -11.92 -2.98 0.91
N CYS A 26 -13.04 -2.50 1.47
CA CYS A 26 -14.39 -3.02 1.16
C CYS A 26 -14.74 -2.96 -0.32
N ASP A 27 -14.12 -2.04 -1.07
CA ASP A 27 -14.29 -1.89 -2.51
C ASP A 27 -13.79 -3.12 -3.31
N LEU A 28 -12.98 -4.00 -2.74
CA LEU A 28 -12.66 -5.31 -3.34
C LEU A 28 -13.89 -6.21 -3.51
N PHE A 29 -14.93 -5.98 -2.71
CA PHE A 29 -16.17 -6.76 -2.67
C PHE A 29 -17.36 -6.02 -3.28
N LEU A 30 -17.14 -4.78 -3.75
CA LEU A 30 -18.19 -3.94 -4.33
C LEU A 30 -18.05 -3.90 -5.86
N PRO A 31 -19.15 -3.63 -6.58
CA PRO A 31 -19.08 -3.37 -8.01
C PRO A 31 -18.10 -2.25 -8.32
N GLN A 32 -17.34 -2.43 -9.40
CA GLN A 32 -16.42 -1.39 -9.84
C GLN A 32 -17.21 -0.12 -10.22
N PRO A 33 -16.71 1.08 -9.91
CA PRO A 33 -17.37 2.31 -10.27
C PRO A 33 -17.47 2.43 -11.80
N PRO A 34 -18.53 3.05 -12.32
CA PRO A 34 -18.79 3.14 -13.75
C PRO A 34 -17.90 4.17 -14.48
N PHE A 35 -16.65 4.31 -14.05
CA PHE A 35 -15.68 5.20 -14.66
C PHE A 35 -14.78 4.44 -15.63
N ALA A 36 -14.42 5.11 -16.73
CA ALA A 36 -13.40 4.56 -17.61
C ALA A 36 -12.09 4.36 -16.84
N LEU A 37 -11.53 3.18 -16.91
CA LEU A 37 -10.29 2.82 -16.23
C LEU A 37 -9.17 3.77 -16.67
N PHE A 38 -8.44 4.32 -15.69
CA PHE A 38 -7.37 5.30 -15.90
C PHE A 38 -7.80 6.65 -16.50
N GLY A 39 -9.09 6.96 -16.58
CA GLY A 39 -9.57 8.30 -16.92
C GLY A 39 -9.52 9.27 -15.74
N ALA A 40 -9.77 10.57 -16.01
CA ALA A 40 -9.73 11.63 -14.99
C ALA A 40 -10.64 11.32 -13.79
N SER A 41 -11.87 10.88 -14.04
CA SER A 41 -12.82 10.51 -12.97
C SER A 41 -12.35 9.33 -12.14
N TRP A 42 -11.69 8.36 -12.76
CA TRP A 42 -11.10 7.21 -12.06
C TRP A 42 -9.97 7.65 -11.13
N PHE A 43 -9.06 8.51 -11.62
CA PHE A 43 -7.97 9.04 -10.79
C PHE A 43 -8.49 9.92 -9.65
N ALA A 44 -9.47 10.80 -9.93
CA ALA A 44 -10.09 11.62 -8.89
C ALA A 44 -10.75 10.77 -7.80
N PHE A 45 -11.52 9.75 -8.20
CA PHE A 45 -12.12 8.79 -7.28
C PHE A 45 -11.07 8.03 -6.46
N SER A 46 -10.00 7.56 -7.10
CA SER A 46 -8.91 6.84 -6.43
C SER A 46 -8.17 7.72 -5.43
N ALA A 47 -7.92 9.00 -5.79
CA ALA A 47 -7.32 9.97 -4.88
C ALA A 47 -8.21 10.24 -3.65
N ALA A 48 -9.51 10.45 -3.86
CA ALA A 48 -10.48 10.64 -2.78
C ALA A 48 -10.54 9.41 -1.87
N LYS A 49 -10.63 8.22 -2.46
CA LYS A 49 -10.65 6.94 -1.73
C LYS A 49 -9.38 6.74 -0.90
N GLY A 50 -8.19 6.95 -1.46
CA GLY A 50 -6.93 6.86 -0.75
C GLY A 50 -6.85 7.86 0.42
N THR A 51 -7.30 9.09 0.21
CA THR A 51 -7.36 10.12 1.26
C THR A 51 -8.30 9.71 2.40
N LEU A 52 -9.48 9.21 2.09
CA LEU A 52 -10.43 8.71 3.10
C LEU A 52 -9.87 7.51 3.88
N ARG A 53 -9.19 6.58 3.19
CA ARG A 53 -8.48 5.47 3.83
C ARG A 53 -7.40 5.98 4.80
N CYS A 54 -6.58 6.93 4.40
CA CYS A 54 -5.59 7.56 5.28
C CYS A 54 -6.26 8.14 6.53
N GLY A 55 -7.29 8.95 6.37
CA GLY A 55 -8.03 9.56 7.48
C GLY A 55 -8.61 8.52 8.43
N PHE A 56 -9.24 7.48 7.89
CA PHE A 56 -9.81 6.38 8.67
C PHE A 56 -8.74 5.63 9.48
N ILE A 57 -7.64 5.24 8.83
CA ILE A 57 -6.55 4.51 9.49
C ILE A 57 -5.92 5.37 10.59
N LEU A 58 -5.65 6.64 10.31
CA LEU A 58 -5.09 7.58 11.30
C LEU A 58 -6.05 7.77 12.49
N LEU A 59 -7.35 7.86 12.25
CA LEU A 59 -8.36 7.95 13.30
C LEU A 59 -8.34 6.71 14.21
N VAL A 60 -8.28 5.51 13.62
CA VAL A 60 -8.20 4.25 14.37
C VAL A 60 -6.90 4.20 15.18
N MET A 61 -5.76 4.56 14.56
CA MET A 61 -4.47 4.61 15.25
C MET A 61 -4.48 5.58 16.44
N ALA A 62 -5.04 6.78 16.22
CA ALA A 62 -5.16 7.81 17.26
C ALA A 62 -6.02 7.35 18.43
N ARG A 63 -7.16 6.69 18.14
CA ARG A 63 -8.08 6.19 19.17
C ARG A 63 -7.55 4.98 19.92
N TRP A 64 -6.80 4.13 19.26
CA TRP A 64 -6.35 2.89 19.88
C TRP A 64 -5.13 3.08 20.80
N ARG A 65 -4.08 3.81 20.36
CA ARG A 65 -2.83 3.94 21.12
C ARG A 65 -2.12 5.29 20.94
N GLY A 66 -2.74 6.21 20.24
CA GLY A 66 -2.07 7.38 19.74
C GLY A 66 -1.16 7.06 18.53
N ILE A 67 -0.95 8.03 17.69
CA ILE A 67 -0.20 7.88 16.43
C ILE A 67 1.26 7.47 16.70
N GLY A 68 1.87 8.00 17.75
CA GLY A 68 3.24 7.66 18.16
C GLY A 68 3.44 6.19 18.54
N GLY A 69 2.39 5.53 19.08
CA GLY A 69 2.43 4.11 19.43
C GLY A 69 2.57 3.14 18.24
N PHE A 70 2.49 3.66 17.02
CA PHE A 70 2.71 2.92 15.76
C PHE A 70 4.02 3.31 15.06
N GLY A 71 4.92 4.04 15.74
CA GLY A 71 6.20 4.48 15.15
C GLY A 71 6.07 5.69 14.23
N LEU A 72 4.87 6.27 14.12
CA LEU A 72 4.64 7.52 13.39
C LEU A 72 4.98 8.71 14.29
N GLY A 73 5.67 9.71 13.76
CA GLY A 73 5.89 10.97 14.45
C GLY A 73 7.32 11.24 14.91
N ALA A 74 8.21 10.27 14.88
CA ALA A 74 9.63 10.51 15.23
C ALA A 74 10.31 11.53 14.31
N LYS A 75 9.79 11.75 13.10
CA LYS A 75 10.38 12.63 12.07
C LYS A 75 9.54 13.87 11.72
N GLY A 76 8.42 14.09 12.41
CA GLY A 76 7.50 15.21 12.17
C GLY A 76 6.43 14.94 11.11
N PRO A 77 5.43 15.85 11.00
CA PRO A 77 4.24 15.64 10.17
C PRO A 77 4.44 15.94 8.67
N LEU A 78 5.54 16.60 8.31
CA LEU A 78 5.82 17.00 6.93
C LEU A 78 7.04 16.28 6.38
N PRO A 79 7.06 15.94 5.07
CA PRO A 79 8.21 15.33 4.42
C PRO A 79 9.42 16.30 4.41
N ARG A 80 10.60 15.76 4.57
CA ARG A 80 11.89 16.47 4.52
C ARG A 80 12.62 16.17 3.21
N ALA A 81 13.63 16.94 2.87
CA ALA A 81 14.46 16.66 1.69
C ALA A 81 15.09 15.25 1.74
N SER A 82 15.45 14.78 2.93
CA SER A 82 15.93 13.40 3.12
C SER A 82 14.88 12.34 2.83
N ASP A 83 13.60 12.64 3.01
CA ASP A 83 12.52 11.71 2.70
C ASP A 83 12.30 11.61 1.17
N LEU A 84 12.51 12.71 0.43
CA LEU A 84 12.50 12.70 -1.03
C LEU A 84 13.64 11.83 -1.58
N ALA A 85 14.87 12.02 -1.09
CA ALA A 85 16.02 11.20 -1.52
C ALA A 85 15.83 9.72 -1.17
N ASN A 86 15.36 9.42 0.03
CA ASN A 86 15.02 8.05 0.42
C ASN A 86 13.85 7.50 -0.40
N GLY A 87 12.84 8.31 -0.72
CA GLY A 87 11.71 7.94 -1.58
C GLY A 87 12.16 7.53 -2.98
N LEU A 88 13.08 8.28 -3.59
CA LEU A 88 13.69 7.89 -4.86
C LEU A 88 14.36 6.51 -4.78
N LEU A 89 15.11 6.23 -3.72
CA LEU A 89 15.75 4.93 -3.53
C LEU A 89 14.69 3.81 -3.32
N VAL A 90 13.64 4.07 -2.55
CA VAL A 90 12.53 3.13 -2.34
C VAL A 90 11.84 2.85 -3.67
N GLY A 91 11.48 3.87 -4.44
CA GLY A 91 10.83 3.74 -5.74
C GLY A 91 11.72 3.01 -6.76
N ALA A 92 13.02 3.32 -6.80
CA ALA A 92 13.97 2.62 -7.67
C ALA A 92 14.09 1.13 -7.30
N THR A 93 14.08 0.79 -6.01
CA THR A 93 14.08 -0.62 -5.55
C THR A 93 12.80 -1.34 -5.96
N ALA A 94 11.64 -0.68 -5.83
CA ALA A 94 10.37 -1.22 -6.28
C ALA A 94 10.34 -1.43 -7.81
N ALA A 95 10.82 -0.45 -8.58
CA ALA A 95 10.91 -0.55 -10.03
C ALA A 95 11.83 -1.69 -10.48
N ALA A 96 12.98 -1.86 -9.83
CA ALA A 96 13.90 -2.97 -10.11
C ALA A 96 13.25 -4.33 -9.80
N ALA A 97 12.57 -4.47 -8.66
CA ALA A 97 11.85 -5.70 -8.31
C ALA A 97 10.72 -6.00 -9.32
N ALA A 98 9.94 -4.97 -9.71
CA ALA A 98 8.88 -5.11 -10.70
C ALA A 98 9.43 -5.51 -12.08
N LEU A 99 10.56 -4.95 -12.51
CA LEU A 99 11.20 -5.28 -13.78
C LEU A 99 11.67 -6.74 -13.80
N ILE A 100 12.27 -7.23 -12.70
CA ILE A 100 12.67 -8.62 -12.56
C ILE A 100 11.45 -9.53 -12.64
N LEU A 101 10.36 -9.20 -11.93
CA LEU A 101 9.12 -9.97 -11.97
C LEU A 101 8.48 -9.96 -13.37
N ALA A 102 8.49 -8.81 -14.05
CA ALA A 102 7.98 -8.69 -15.41
C ALA A 102 8.78 -9.56 -16.40
N LEU A 103 10.11 -9.63 -16.23
CA LEU A 103 10.96 -10.50 -17.03
C LEU A 103 10.62 -11.99 -16.80
N PHE A 104 10.47 -12.41 -15.54
CA PHE A 104 10.04 -13.80 -15.22
C PHE A 104 8.64 -14.10 -15.77
N ALA A 105 7.71 -13.16 -15.64
CA ALA A 105 6.36 -13.30 -16.21
C ALA A 105 6.41 -13.45 -17.74
N ALA A 106 7.18 -12.63 -18.42
CA ALA A 106 7.36 -12.70 -19.88
C ALA A 106 7.97 -14.05 -20.31
N LEU A 107 8.98 -14.54 -19.61
CA LEU A 107 9.59 -15.84 -19.86
C LEU A 107 8.60 -17.01 -19.62
N ALA A 108 7.67 -16.84 -18.69
CA ALA A 108 6.62 -17.81 -18.40
C ALA A 108 5.37 -17.65 -19.31
N GLY A 109 5.37 -16.70 -20.24
CA GLY A 109 4.20 -16.41 -21.08
C GLY A 109 2.99 -15.85 -20.31
N ALA A 110 3.21 -15.29 -19.11
CA ALA A 110 2.17 -14.72 -18.27
C ALA A 110 2.01 -13.21 -18.54
N ALA A 111 0.76 -12.73 -18.57
CA ALA A 111 0.44 -11.32 -18.74
C ALA A 111 -0.41 -10.81 -17.56
N ASN A 112 -0.24 -9.54 -17.21
CA ASN A 112 -1.12 -8.89 -16.25
C ASN A 112 -2.34 -8.32 -16.98
N PRO A 113 -3.57 -8.80 -16.68
CA PRO A 113 -4.79 -8.39 -17.40
C PRO A 113 -5.05 -6.88 -17.32
N LEU A 114 -4.67 -6.24 -16.21
CA LEU A 114 -4.88 -4.79 -16.02
C LEU A 114 -4.12 -3.95 -17.04
N PHE A 115 -2.92 -4.39 -17.43
CA PHE A 115 -2.08 -3.66 -18.39
C PHE A 115 -2.48 -3.89 -19.84
N MET A 116 -3.22 -4.97 -20.11
CA MET A 116 -3.73 -5.29 -21.45
C MET A 116 -4.90 -4.38 -21.88
N SER A 117 -5.59 -3.77 -20.94
CA SER A 117 -6.78 -2.94 -21.18
C SER A 117 -6.52 -1.43 -21.12
N ALA A 118 -5.29 -1.00 -20.93
CA ALA A 118 -4.95 0.42 -20.80
C ALA A 118 -4.78 1.06 -22.18
N SER A 119 -5.76 1.84 -22.61
CA SER A 119 -5.67 2.72 -23.78
C SER A 119 -6.28 4.08 -23.43
N ALA A 120 -5.52 4.93 -22.77
CA ALA A 120 -5.96 6.28 -22.47
C ALA A 120 -4.82 7.26 -22.79
N SER A 121 -5.11 8.31 -23.56
CA SER A 121 -4.17 9.42 -23.70
C SER A 121 -4.19 10.26 -22.44
N ILE A 122 -3.02 10.61 -21.90
CA ILE A 122 -2.89 11.41 -20.69
C ILE A 122 -2.61 12.87 -21.07
N GLY A 123 -3.58 13.75 -20.79
CA GLY A 123 -3.35 15.19 -20.76
C GLY A 123 -2.76 15.64 -19.41
N TRP A 124 -2.43 16.92 -19.29
CA TRP A 124 -1.86 17.47 -18.06
C TRP A 124 -2.79 17.35 -16.85
N LYS A 125 -4.12 17.41 -17.07
CA LYS A 125 -5.13 17.25 -16.00
C LYS A 125 -5.15 15.82 -15.46
N GLU A 126 -5.15 14.85 -16.36
CA GLU A 126 -5.08 13.43 -16.01
C GLU A 126 -3.77 13.11 -15.30
N ALA A 127 -2.65 13.65 -15.76
CA ALA A 127 -1.34 13.48 -15.12
C ALA A 127 -1.32 14.05 -13.69
N ALA A 128 -1.92 15.22 -13.47
CA ALA A 128 -2.03 15.82 -12.13
C ALA A 128 -2.92 14.98 -11.20
N LEU A 129 -4.08 14.49 -11.69
CA LEU A 129 -4.96 13.61 -10.93
C LEU A 129 -4.32 12.24 -10.67
N MET A 130 -3.58 11.69 -11.64
CA MET A 130 -2.79 10.47 -11.48
C MET A 130 -1.75 10.62 -10.37
N ALA A 131 -1.00 11.73 -10.34
CA ALA A 131 -0.04 12.02 -9.29
C ALA A 131 -0.71 12.10 -7.90
N ALA A 132 -1.85 12.80 -7.80
CA ALA A 132 -2.62 12.88 -6.57
C ALA A 132 -3.14 11.50 -6.12
N SER A 133 -3.61 10.68 -7.07
CA SER A 133 -4.07 9.31 -6.82
C SER A 133 -2.93 8.43 -6.30
N CYS A 134 -1.76 8.44 -6.96
CA CYS A 134 -0.60 7.67 -6.54
C CYS A 134 -0.12 8.08 -5.14
N LEU A 135 -0.11 9.39 -4.83
CA LEU A 135 0.25 9.87 -3.50
C LEU A 135 -0.73 9.37 -2.44
N ALA A 136 -2.04 9.54 -2.67
CA ALA A 136 -3.07 9.11 -1.73
C ALA A 136 -3.04 7.58 -1.52
N THR A 137 -2.83 6.80 -2.58
CA THR A 137 -2.66 5.36 -2.53
C THR A 137 -1.41 4.98 -1.74
N GLY A 138 -0.25 5.52 -2.11
CA GLY A 138 1.02 5.23 -1.43
C GLY A 138 0.95 5.53 0.07
N TYR A 139 0.40 6.68 0.47
CA TYR A 139 0.24 6.99 1.89
C TYR A 139 -0.73 6.05 2.59
N SER A 140 -1.90 5.76 2.02
CA SER A 140 -2.90 4.90 2.66
C SER A 140 -2.40 3.46 2.83
N GLU A 141 -1.72 2.95 1.83
CA GLU A 141 -1.22 1.58 1.83
C GLU A 141 0.00 1.41 2.72
N GLU A 142 0.97 2.31 2.65
CA GLU A 142 2.14 2.23 3.55
C GLU A 142 1.74 2.45 5.01
N LEU A 143 0.81 3.37 5.29
CA LEU A 143 0.27 3.60 6.62
C LEU A 143 -0.38 2.35 7.21
N TYR A 144 -1.20 1.67 6.42
CA TYR A 144 -1.84 0.44 6.88
C TYR A 144 -0.84 -0.72 6.96
N PHE A 145 -0.21 -1.08 5.86
CA PHE A 145 0.53 -2.35 5.78
C PHE A 145 1.86 -2.33 6.53
N ARG A 146 2.57 -1.19 6.62
CA ARG A 146 3.88 -1.13 7.28
C ARG A 146 3.80 -0.67 8.72
N TYR A 147 2.83 0.17 9.04
CA TYR A 147 2.72 0.72 10.40
C TYR A 147 1.58 0.08 11.19
N PHE A 148 0.36 0.07 10.67
CA PHE A 148 -0.78 -0.45 11.42
C PHE A 148 -0.78 -1.97 11.53
N ALA A 149 -0.81 -2.68 10.40
CA ALA A 149 -0.94 -4.15 10.37
C ALA A 149 0.26 -4.84 11.02
N VAL A 150 1.51 -4.46 10.65
CA VAL A 150 2.71 -5.07 11.26
C VAL A 150 2.74 -4.86 12.76
N THR A 151 2.37 -3.67 13.27
CA THR A 151 2.32 -3.39 14.71
C THR A 151 1.22 -4.22 15.39
N ALA A 152 0.04 -4.32 14.79
CA ALA A 152 -1.08 -5.09 15.33
C ALA A 152 -0.74 -6.59 15.39
N LEU A 153 -0.17 -7.15 14.31
CA LEU A 153 0.29 -8.53 14.26
C LEU A 153 1.37 -8.81 15.30
N GLY A 154 2.35 -7.92 15.44
CA GLY A 154 3.38 -8.04 16.49
C GLY A 154 2.79 -8.10 17.90
N ARG A 155 1.78 -7.27 18.17
CA ARG A 155 1.05 -7.29 19.45
C ARG A 155 0.20 -8.54 19.66
N SER A 156 -0.20 -9.18 18.58
CA SER A 156 -0.90 -10.48 18.63
C SER A 156 0.03 -11.67 18.84
N GLY A 157 1.33 -11.42 19.00
CA GLY A 157 2.34 -12.46 19.26
C GLY A 157 3.05 -13.00 18.01
N PHE A 158 2.80 -12.40 16.85
CA PHE A 158 3.60 -12.75 15.67
C PHE A 158 5.03 -12.22 15.82
N GLY A 159 6.01 -13.05 15.52
CA GLY A 159 7.39 -12.58 15.42
C GLY A 159 7.55 -11.55 14.27
N PRO A 160 8.57 -10.68 14.31
CA PRO A 160 8.73 -9.58 13.35
C PRO A 160 8.69 -10.03 11.88
N ARG A 161 9.35 -11.15 11.57
CA ARG A 161 9.36 -11.70 10.19
C ARG A 161 7.98 -12.20 9.76
N ALA A 162 7.26 -12.89 10.66
CA ALA A 162 5.92 -13.39 10.39
C ALA A 162 4.92 -12.24 10.21
N ALA A 163 4.99 -11.19 11.04
CA ALA A 163 4.15 -10.01 10.91
C ALA A 163 4.35 -9.31 9.55
N VAL A 164 5.60 -9.16 9.10
CA VAL A 164 5.92 -8.59 7.78
C VAL A 164 5.39 -9.48 6.66
N LEU A 165 5.59 -10.81 6.75
CA LEU A 165 5.12 -11.73 5.73
C LEU A 165 3.59 -11.72 5.60
N VAL A 166 2.87 -11.81 6.73
CA VAL A 166 1.40 -11.76 6.74
C VAL A 166 0.91 -10.43 6.18
N SER A 167 1.52 -9.31 6.56
CA SER A 167 1.18 -8.00 6.00
C SER A 167 1.43 -7.92 4.48
N ALA A 168 2.51 -8.51 3.98
CA ALA A 168 2.81 -8.57 2.55
C ALA A 168 1.80 -9.44 1.78
N LEU A 169 1.35 -10.55 2.37
CA LEU A 169 0.31 -11.39 1.77
C LEU A 169 -1.06 -10.68 1.75
N LEU A 170 -1.41 -9.93 2.80
CA LEU A 170 -2.61 -9.09 2.81
C LEU A 170 -2.53 -7.99 1.74
N PHE A 171 -1.35 -7.38 1.56
CA PHE A 171 -1.12 -6.41 0.49
C PHE A 171 -1.31 -7.05 -0.90
N GLY A 172 -0.72 -8.22 -1.14
CA GLY A 172 -0.98 -8.97 -2.37
C GLY A 172 -2.46 -9.29 -2.58
N GLY A 173 -3.16 -9.69 -1.51
CA GLY A 173 -4.60 -9.95 -1.53
C GLY A 173 -5.44 -8.72 -1.90
N SER A 174 -4.98 -7.50 -1.65
CA SER A 174 -5.68 -6.29 -2.10
C SER A 174 -5.55 -6.05 -3.61
N HIS A 175 -4.74 -6.84 -4.32
CA HIS A 175 -4.49 -6.73 -5.76
C HIS A 175 -5.13 -7.86 -6.59
N THR A 176 -6.19 -8.48 -6.06
CA THR A 176 -6.91 -9.61 -6.74
C THR A 176 -7.42 -9.25 -8.13
N SER A 177 -7.80 -8.00 -8.37
CA SER A 177 -8.24 -7.51 -9.68
C SER A 177 -7.15 -7.60 -10.76
N GLN A 178 -5.87 -7.72 -10.36
CA GLN A 178 -4.74 -7.88 -11.25
C GLN A 178 -4.38 -9.35 -11.53
N GLY A 179 -5.22 -10.29 -11.06
CA GLY A 179 -4.99 -11.73 -11.20
C GLY A 179 -3.83 -12.27 -10.35
N ALA A 180 -3.50 -13.54 -10.54
CA ALA A 180 -2.48 -14.23 -9.73
C ALA A 180 -1.10 -13.56 -9.82
N LEU A 181 -0.70 -13.11 -11.01
CA LEU A 181 0.57 -12.41 -11.19
C LEU A 181 0.61 -11.09 -10.43
N GLY A 182 -0.49 -10.33 -10.43
CA GLY A 182 -0.60 -9.08 -9.67
C GLY A 182 -0.51 -9.33 -8.16
N ILE A 183 -1.15 -10.37 -7.65
CA ILE A 183 -1.05 -10.76 -6.23
C ILE A 183 0.39 -11.07 -5.85
N VAL A 184 1.08 -11.89 -6.65
CA VAL A 184 2.49 -12.25 -6.38
C VAL A 184 3.38 -11.02 -6.48
N ALA A 185 3.24 -10.22 -7.52
CA ALA A 185 4.04 -9.02 -7.72
C ALA A 185 3.85 -8.02 -6.57
N ALA A 186 2.61 -7.73 -6.19
CA ALA A 186 2.31 -6.86 -5.07
C ALA A 186 2.90 -7.40 -3.75
N SER A 187 2.80 -8.71 -3.49
CA SER A 187 3.39 -9.32 -2.28
C SER A 187 4.92 -9.14 -2.24
N VAL A 188 5.61 -9.31 -3.36
CA VAL A 188 7.07 -9.12 -3.45
C VAL A 188 7.44 -7.64 -3.27
N LEU A 189 6.70 -6.72 -3.90
CA LEU A 189 6.89 -5.27 -3.71
C LEU A 189 6.66 -4.88 -2.25
N ALA A 190 5.65 -5.47 -1.60
CA ALA A 190 5.39 -5.27 -0.18
C ALA A 190 6.58 -5.66 0.70
N LEU A 191 7.29 -6.75 0.37
CA LEU A 191 8.51 -7.14 1.08
C LEU A 191 9.64 -6.13 0.86
N ALA A 192 9.79 -5.59 -0.35
CA ALA A 192 10.77 -4.54 -0.65
C ALA A 192 10.50 -3.27 0.17
N PHE A 193 9.26 -2.79 0.23
CA PHE A 193 8.88 -1.66 1.09
C PHE A 193 9.12 -1.96 2.57
N SER A 194 8.78 -3.18 3.03
CA SER A 194 9.02 -3.59 4.41
C SER A 194 10.51 -3.65 4.77
N PHE A 195 11.38 -4.05 3.84
CA PHE A 195 12.82 -3.96 4.01
C PHE A 195 13.28 -2.51 4.25
N HIS A 196 12.77 -1.56 3.48
CA HIS A 196 13.08 -0.14 3.68
C HIS A 196 12.53 0.40 5.00
N ALA A 197 11.33 -0.02 5.41
CA ALA A 197 10.76 0.31 6.72
C ALA A 197 11.66 -0.21 7.86
N ALA A 198 12.13 -1.46 7.76
CA ALA A 198 13.05 -2.06 8.74
C ALA A 198 14.42 -1.36 8.81
N LYS A 199 14.84 -0.66 7.74
CA LYS A 199 16.02 0.21 7.72
C LYS A 199 15.75 1.60 8.32
N GLY A 200 14.61 1.82 8.95
CA GLY A 200 14.25 3.07 9.62
C GLY A 200 13.81 4.20 8.70
N ARG A 201 13.47 3.91 7.43
CA ARG A 201 12.85 4.89 6.55
C ARG A 201 11.43 5.20 7.01
N GLY A 202 11.11 6.49 7.13
CA GLY A 202 9.81 6.95 7.62
C GLY A 202 8.70 6.80 6.61
N ILE A 203 7.47 7.04 7.08
CA ILE A 203 6.24 6.95 6.26
C ILE A 203 6.34 7.80 4.99
N HIS A 204 6.91 9.01 5.07
CA HIS A 204 7.03 9.89 3.91
C HIS A 204 7.94 9.30 2.82
N ALA A 205 9.08 8.72 3.20
CA ALA A 205 9.98 8.09 2.25
C ALA A 205 9.33 6.86 1.59
N LEU A 206 8.62 6.03 2.35
CA LEU A 206 7.93 4.86 1.82
C LEU A 206 6.79 5.26 0.88
N ALA A 207 5.91 6.15 1.33
CA ALA A 207 4.75 6.60 0.57
C ALA A 207 5.14 7.36 -0.71
N LEU A 208 6.17 8.22 -0.64
CA LEU A 208 6.70 8.91 -1.82
C LEU A 208 7.33 7.93 -2.81
N GLY A 209 8.11 6.97 -2.32
CA GLY A 209 8.72 5.95 -3.17
C GLY A 209 7.67 5.06 -3.85
N HIS A 210 6.63 4.68 -3.12
CA HIS A 210 5.49 3.95 -3.65
C HIS A 210 4.76 4.76 -4.74
N ALA A 211 4.40 5.99 -4.42
CA ALA A 211 3.73 6.89 -5.36
C ALA A 211 4.54 7.15 -6.63
N LEU A 212 5.86 7.32 -6.51
CA LEU A 212 6.76 7.49 -7.66
C LEU A 212 6.80 6.24 -8.53
N TYR A 213 6.85 5.06 -7.91
CA TYR A 213 6.80 3.79 -8.62
C TYR A 213 5.49 3.64 -9.40
N ASP A 214 4.35 3.83 -8.73
CA ASP A 214 3.02 3.73 -9.34
C ASP A 214 2.84 4.74 -10.48
N PHE A 215 3.27 5.99 -10.25
CA PHE A 215 3.19 7.03 -11.27
C PHE A 215 4.04 6.68 -12.50
N ALA A 216 5.27 6.24 -12.30
CA ALA A 216 6.16 5.85 -13.39
C ALA A 216 5.61 4.65 -14.19
N LEU A 217 5.06 3.65 -13.48
CA LEU A 217 4.43 2.49 -14.09
C LEU A 217 3.21 2.89 -14.92
N LEU A 218 2.29 3.68 -14.35
CA LEU A 218 1.10 4.16 -15.07
C LEU A 218 1.47 5.05 -16.26
N ALA A 219 2.44 5.96 -16.10
CA ALA A 219 2.92 6.80 -17.20
C ALA A 219 3.57 5.99 -18.34
N ALA A 220 4.17 4.84 -18.03
CA ALA A 220 4.72 3.94 -19.04
C ALA A 220 3.65 3.17 -19.82
N ILE A 221 2.51 2.88 -19.19
CA ILE A 221 1.41 2.10 -19.76
C ILE A 221 0.44 2.99 -20.56
N LEU A 222 0.19 4.19 -20.05
CA LEU A 222 -0.77 5.15 -20.60
C LEU A 222 -0.04 6.14 -21.54
N ARG A 223 0.17 5.75 -22.77
CA ARG A 223 0.83 6.59 -23.81
C ARG A 223 -0.16 6.99 -24.90
#